data_ad0937047fdbe2e9f22e411c2678c863
#
_entry.id   ad0937047fdbe2e9f22e411c2678c863
#
_cell.length_a   1.000
_cell.length_b   1.000
_cell.length_c   1.000
_cell.angle_alpha   90.00
_cell.angle_beta   90.00
_cell.angle_gamma   90.00
#
_symmetry.space_group_name_H-M   'P 1'
#
loop_
_entity.id
_entity.type
_entity.pdbx_description
1 polymer ?
#
loop_
_entity_poly.entity_id
_entity_poly.type
_entity_poly.pdbx_seq_one_letter_code
_entity_poly.pdbx_strand_id
1 'polypeptide(L)'
;RLLYWNIQNGMWSGQDDNYDRFVEWVKEFDADVCVWCEAQSIYRSGTADRMPEADRYLVGNWGELAVRYGHKYWYVGGHRDNFPQVITSKYPIENVERIVGEEPDSVVTHGAGWARIVKNGRTVNIVTLHLWPQAYAYRATDVAASRDAHEGDRYRRMEIEYICSHTIATQSDAGQQLWMMM
;
A
#
# COMPACT_ATOMS: atom_id res chain seq x y z
N ARG A 1 -11.49 1.69 -14.25
CA ARG A 1 -10.40 0.70 -14.21
C ARG A 1 -9.60 0.88 -12.93
N LEU A 2 -9.16 -0.25 -12.34
CA LEU A 2 -8.26 -0.28 -11.19
C LEU A 2 -7.01 -1.05 -11.56
N LEU A 3 -5.85 -0.55 -11.15
CA LEU A 3 -4.57 -1.22 -11.27
C LEU A 3 -4.00 -1.44 -9.86
N TYR A 4 -3.64 -2.67 -9.54
CA TYR A 4 -2.87 -3.02 -8.34
C TYR A 4 -1.56 -3.70 -8.74
N TRP A 5 -0.45 -3.27 -8.15
CA TRP A 5 0.84 -3.88 -8.42
C TRP A 5 1.82 -3.71 -7.25
N ASN A 6 2.46 -4.80 -6.86
CA ASN A 6 3.65 -4.73 -6.01
C ASN A 6 4.84 -4.39 -6.91
N ILE A 7 5.38 -3.19 -6.74
CA ILE A 7 6.41 -2.62 -7.59
C ILE A 7 7.82 -2.81 -7.06
N GLN A 8 7.98 -3.61 -6.04
CA GLN A 8 9.26 -3.99 -5.44
C GLN A 8 10.17 -2.79 -5.14
N ASN A 9 10.19 -2.37 -3.89
CA ASN A 9 11.06 -1.28 -3.38
C ASN A 9 11.00 0.02 -4.20
N GLY A 10 9.81 0.45 -4.65
CA GLY A 10 9.65 1.68 -5.40
C GLY A 10 10.27 1.68 -6.79
N MET A 11 10.56 0.51 -7.36
CA MET A 11 11.18 0.36 -8.68
C MET A 11 12.53 1.08 -8.79
N TRP A 12 13.38 0.99 -7.81
CA TRP A 12 14.63 1.74 -7.77
C TRP A 12 15.66 1.35 -8.83
N SER A 13 15.62 0.09 -9.28
CA SER A 13 16.55 -0.43 -10.27
C SER A 13 16.16 0.01 -11.69
N GLY A 14 17.15 0.40 -12.48
CA GLY A 14 16.93 0.68 -13.90
C GLY A 14 16.10 1.93 -14.20
N GLN A 15 16.08 2.92 -13.30
CA GLN A 15 15.31 4.16 -13.47
C GLN A 15 16.20 5.32 -13.96
N ASP A 16 17.12 5.05 -14.84
CA ASP A 16 17.99 6.02 -15.50
C ASP A 16 17.23 6.96 -16.45
N ASP A 17 16.03 6.56 -16.87
CA ASP A 17 15.10 7.34 -17.67
C ASP A 17 14.11 8.19 -16.83
N ASN A 18 14.35 8.37 -15.56
CA ASN A 18 13.49 9.13 -14.66
C ASN A 18 12.03 8.62 -14.64
N TYR A 19 11.83 7.32 -14.68
CA TYR A 19 10.51 6.65 -14.70
C TYR A 19 9.67 6.92 -15.98
N ASP A 20 10.26 7.44 -17.06
CA ASP A 20 9.50 7.79 -18.27
C ASP A 20 8.73 6.58 -18.82
N ARG A 21 9.37 5.42 -18.95
CA ARG A 21 8.71 4.18 -19.43
C ARG A 21 7.59 3.71 -18.53
N PHE A 22 7.78 3.82 -17.21
CA PHE A 22 6.73 3.50 -16.26
C PHE A 22 5.52 4.44 -16.43
N VAL A 23 5.76 5.73 -16.56
CA VAL A 23 4.73 6.75 -16.78
C VAL A 23 3.96 6.47 -18.08
N GLU A 24 4.66 6.17 -19.16
CA GLU A 24 4.03 5.83 -20.44
C GLU A 24 3.14 4.59 -20.31
N TRP A 25 3.65 3.54 -19.69
CA TRP A 25 2.90 2.31 -19.49
C TRP A 25 1.63 2.52 -18.65
N VAL A 26 1.72 3.29 -17.55
CA VAL A 26 0.54 3.60 -16.72
C VAL A 26 -0.48 4.43 -17.50
N LYS A 27 -0.04 5.36 -18.35
CA LYS A 27 -0.92 6.13 -19.24
C LYS A 27 -1.66 5.24 -20.24
N GLU A 28 -0.98 4.30 -20.86
CA GLU A 28 -1.59 3.34 -21.81
C GLU A 28 -2.64 2.46 -21.12
N PHE A 29 -2.37 2.03 -19.91
CA PHE A 29 -3.32 1.26 -19.11
C PHE A 29 -4.57 2.06 -18.75
N ASP A 30 -4.44 3.39 -18.63
CA ASP A 30 -5.50 4.36 -18.37
C ASP A 30 -6.37 3.99 -17.15
N ALA A 31 -5.73 3.60 -16.05
CA ALA A 31 -6.44 3.31 -14.81
C ALA A 31 -7.12 4.56 -14.23
N ASP A 32 -8.27 4.38 -13.60
CA ASP A 32 -8.92 5.42 -12.81
C ASP A 32 -8.24 5.59 -11.44
N VAL A 33 -7.76 4.46 -10.92
CA VAL A 33 -7.08 4.35 -9.62
C VAL A 33 -5.94 3.35 -9.74
N CYS A 34 -4.79 3.67 -9.16
CA CYS A 34 -3.69 2.74 -8.98
C CYS A 34 -3.40 2.55 -7.50
N VAL A 35 -3.12 1.30 -7.13
CA VAL A 35 -2.65 0.91 -5.80
C VAL A 35 -1.29 0.25 -5.95
N TRP A 36 -0.29 0.87 -5.37
CA TRP A 36 1.10 0.44 -5.43
C TRP A 36 1.52 -0.14 -4.09
N CYS A 37 1.97 -1.39 -4.10
CA CYS A 37 2.54 -2.05 -2.93
C CYS A 37 4.07 -2.01 -3.01
N GLU A 38 4.74 -1.92 -1.87
CA GLU A 38 6.18 -1.64 -1.76
C GLU A 38 6.57 -0.33 -2.47
N ALA A 39 5.72 0.67 -2.34
CA ALA A 39 5.82 1.94 -3.00
C ALA A 39 6.67 2.92 -2.21
N GLN A 40 7.92 2.57 -1.98
CA GLN A 40 8.88 3.46 -1.33
C GLN A 40 9.10 4.72 -2.16
N SER A 41 9.76 5.72 -1.59
CA SER A 41 10.04 6.96 -2.31
C SER A 41 10.76 6.69 -3.62
N ILE A 42 10.29 7.32 -4.69
CA ILE A 42 10.92 7.20 -6.00
C ILE A 42 12.19 8.03 -6.07
N TYR A 43 13.19 7.51 -6.76
CA TYR A 43 14.51 8.10 -6.90
C TYR A 43 14.97 8.14 -8.34
N ARG A 44 15.59 9.25 -8.71
CA ARG A 44 16.07 9.45 -10.08
C ARG A 44 17.41 8.76 -10.42
N SER A 45 18.13 8.25 -9.44
CA SER A 45 19.54 7.89 -9.63
C SER A 45 19.91 6.43 -9.38
N GLY A 46 18.96 5.56 -9.12
CA GLY A 46 19.25 4.14 -8.83
C GLY A 46 20.09 3.89 -7.57
N THR A 47 20.26 4.89 -6.70
CA THR A 47 21.04 4.79 -5.46
C THR A 47 20.17 4.59 -4.22
N ALA A 48 19.01 4.08 -4.41
CA ALA A 48 17.98 3.97 -3.40
C ALA A 48 18.33 3.05 -2.22
N ASP A 49 19.19 2.08 -2.42
CA ASP A 49 19.76 1.24 -1.36
C ASP A 49 20.56 2.04 -0.32
N ARG A 50 20.96 3.26 -0.68
CA ARG A 50 21.68 4.21 0.18
C ARG A 50 20.82 5.37 0.67
N MET A 51 19.53 5.36 0.34
CA MET A 51 18.62 6.40 0.74
C MET A 51 18.44 6.41 2.26
N PRO A 52 18.59 7.55 2.95
CA PRO A 52 18.22 7.67 4.36
C PRO A 52 16.79 7.22 4.59
N GLU A 53 16.53 6.52 5.68
CA GLU A 53 15.20 5.98 5.98
C GLU A 53 14.12 7.07 5.98
N ALA A 54 14.43 8.25 6.51
CA ALA A 54 13.51 9.39 6.53
C ALA A 54 13.04 9.82 5.12
N ASP A 55 13.87 9.61 4.10
CA ASP A 55 13.57 10.03 2.73
C ASP A 55 12.71 8.99 1.97
N ARG A 56 12.57 7.78 2.51
CA ARG A 56 11.82 6.69 1.86
C ARG A 56 10.32 6.90 1.81
N TYR A 57 9.81 7.85 2.58
CA TYR A 57 8.38 8.08 2.75
C TYR A 57 7.94 9.48 2.33
N LEU A 58 8.67 10.10 1.41
CA LEU A 58 8.33 11.42 0.91
C LEU A 58 7.09 11.37 0.02
N VAL A 59 5.98 11.83 0.57
CA VAL A 59 4.68 11.85 -0.13
C VAL A 59 4.76 12.60 -1.47
N GLY A 60 5.51 13.70 -1.52
CA GLY A 60 5.68 14.52 -2.71
C GLY A 60 6.22 13.77 -3.92
N ASN A 61 7.12 12.83 -3.74
CA ASN A 61 7.70 12.06 -4.82
C ASN A 61 6.64 11.28 -5.60
N TRP A 62 5.71 10.64 -4.89
CA TRP A 62 4.61 9.92 -5.52
C TRP A 62 3.58 10.85 -6.12
N GLY A 63 3.31 12.00 -5.51
CA GLY A 63 2.44 13.01 -6.06
C GLY A 63 2.95 13.56 -7.40
N GLU A 64 4.24 13.89 -7.48
CA GLU A 64 4.89 14.35 -8.71
C GLU A 64 4.80 13.30 -9.82
N LEU A 65 5.08 12.04 -9.49
CA LEU A 65 5.00 10.94 -10.45
C LEU A 65 3.56 10.69 -10.90
N ALA A 66 2.60 10.73 -9.97
CA ALA A 66 1.18 10.53 -10.26
C ALA A 66 0.63 11.55 -11.25
N VAL A 67 1.00 12.82 -11.10
CA VAL A 67 0.62 13.89 -12.04
C VAL A 67 1.11 13.61 -13.46
N ARG A 68 2.31 13.04 -13.61
CA ARG A 68 2.89 12.72 -14.93
C ARG A 68 2.05 11.71 -15.70
N TYR A 69 1.41 10.74 -15.04
CA TYR A 69 0.50 9.79 -15.70
C TYR A 69 -0.99 10.15 -15.55
N GLY A 70 -1.30 11.37 -15.11
CA GLY A 70 -2.65 11.91 -15.15
C GLY A 70 -3.48 11.73 -13.87
N HIS A 71 -2.88 11.29 -12.75
CA HIS A 71 -3.55 11.22 -11.46
C HIS A 71 -3.28 12.49 -10.64
N LYS A 72 -4.36 13.14 -10.19
CA LYS A 72 -4.29 14.41 -9.45
C LYS A 72 -4.28 14.22 -7.94
N TYR A 73 -4.68 13.04 -7.48
CA TYR A 73 -4.83 12.73 -6.07
C TYR A 73 -3.96 11.54 -5.71
N TRP A 74 -3.34 11.59 -4.54
CA TRP A 74 -2.55 10.48 -4.02
C TRP A 74 -2.66 10.41 -2.50
N TYR A 75 -2.44 9.22 -1.97
CA TYR A 75 -2.39 8.94 -0.54
C TYR A 75 -1.34 7.87 -0.28
N VAL A 76 -0.38 8.18 0.60
CA VAL A 76 0.52 7.17 1.13
C VAL A 76 -0.21 6.43 2.22
N GLY A 77 -0.56 5.18 1.96
CA GLY A 77 -1.28 4.30 2.87
C GLY A 77 -0.48 3.98 4.13
N GLY A 78 -1.07 3.18 5.00
CA GLY A 78 -0.40 2.77 6.21
C GLY A 78 0.96 2.19 5.89
N HIS A 79 1.98 2.79 6.41
CA HIS A 79 3.32 2.23 6.44
C HIS A 79 3.80 2.27 7.87
N ARG A 80 4.40 1.19 8.28
CA ARG A 80 5.04 1.06 9.56
C ARG A 80 6.55 0.94 9.42
N ASP A 81 6.98 0.42 8.31
CA ASP A 81 8.36 0.13 7.96
C ASP A 81 8.68 0.58 6.52
N ASN A 82 9.64 -0.09 5.91
CA ASN A 82 10.14 0.21 4.57
C ASN A 82 9.22 -0.20 3.41
N PHE A 83 8.01 -0.68 3.67
CA PHE A 83 7.11 -1.22 2.64
C PHE A 83 5.77 -0.49 2.59
N PRO A 84 5.76 0.84 2.33
CA PRO A 84 4.53 1.60 2.23
C PRO A 84 3.69 1.18 1.04
N GLN A 85 2.39 1.47 1.12
CA GLN A 85 1.48 1.39 -0.01
C GLN A 85 1.02 2.78 -0.39
N VAL A 86 0.83 3.00 -1.68
CA VAL A 86 0.38 4.28 -2.22
C VAL A 86 -0.85 4.08 -3.09
N ILE A 87 -1.85 4.92 -2.90
CA ILE A 87 -3.01 5.04 -3.79
C ILE A 87 -2.85 6.31 -4.60
N THR A 88 -3.01 6.22 -5.91
CA THR A 88 -3.12 7.39 -6.79
C THR A 88 -4.41 7.33 -7.59
N SER A 89 -5.04 8.47 -7.87
CA SER A 89 -6.37 8.52 -8.45
C SER A 89 -6.58 9.73 -9.35
N LYS A 90 -7.38 9.54 -10.39
CA LYS A 90 -7.96 10.64 -11.19
C LYS A 90 -9.05 11.39 -10.42
N TYR A 91 -9.65 10.77 -9.42
CA TYR A 91 -10.78 11.26 -8.64
C TYR A 91 -10.37 11.61 -7.22
N PRO A 92 -11.11 12.49 -6.55
CA PRO A 92 -10.82 12.84 -5.16
C PRO A 92 -10.71 11.60 -4.25
N ILE A 93 -9.71 11.64 -3.37
CA ILE A 93 -9.53 10.68 -2.29
C ILE A 93 -10.02 11.34 -1.02
N GLU A 94 -10.98 10.73 -0.36
CA GLU A 94 -11.62 11.23 0.86
C GLU A 94 -11.45 10.22 1.99
N ASN A 95 -11.57 10.68 3.23
CA ASN A 95 -11.56 9.84 4.43
C ASN A 95 -10.42 8.82 4.43
N VAL A 96 -9.19 9.32 4.42
CA VAL A 96 -7.99 8.49 4.51
C VAL A 96 -7.70 8.13 5.96
N GLU A 97 -7.39 6.86 6.20
CA GLU A 97 -7.04 6.35 7.51
C GLU A 97 -5.83 5.42 7.41
N ARG A 98 -4.91 5.58 8.35
CA ARG A 98 -3.73 4.75 8.49
C ARG A 98 -3.95 3.72 9.58
N ILE A 99 -3.72 2.45 9.27
CA ILE A 99 -3.93 1.33 10.18
C ILE A 99 -2.60 0.62 10.36
N VAL A 100 -1.97 0.83 11.50
CA VAL A 100 -0.63 0.30 11.80
C VAL A 100 -0.60 -0.61 13.02
N GLY A 101 -1.73 -0.76 13.69
CA GLY A 101 -1.83 -1.47 14.95
C GLY A 101 -1.34 -0.65 16.15
N GLU A 102 -1.55 -1.16 17.34
CA GLU A 102 -1.13 -0.55 18.59
C GLU A 102 0.13 -1.22 19.14
N GLU A 103 1.04 -0.42 19.69
CA GLU A 103 2.19 -0.93 20.42
C GLU A 103 1.76 -1.44 21.81
N PRO A 104 2.45 -2.42 22.39
CA PRO A 104 3.63 -3.13 21.86
C PRO A 104 3.29 -4.32 20.95
N ASP A 105 2.05 -4.72 20.88
CA ASP A 105 1.61 -5.98 20.25
C ASP A 105 0.97 -5.77 18.88
N SER A 106 1.42 -4.75 18.16
CA SER A 106 0.93 -4.47 16.82
C SER A 106 0.92 -5.73 15.95
N VAL A 107 -0.27 -6.10 15.48
CA VAL A 107 -0.45 -7.25 14.60
C VAL A 107 -0.27 -6.91 13.13
N VAL A 108 -0.24 -5.63 12.78
CA VAL A 108 -0.08 -5.18 11.39
C VAL A 108 1.39 -4.97 11.08
N THR A 109 1.95 -5.82 10.23
CA THR A 109 3.40 -5.87 9.96
C THR A 109 3.90 -4.63 9.22
N HIS A 110 3.39 -4.39 8.03
CA HIS A 110 3.85 -3.29 7.16
C HIS A 110 2.90 -2.09 7.16
N GLY A 111 1.81 -2.18 7.87
CA GLY A 111 0.74 -1.19 7.88
C GLY A 111 -0.30 -1.43 6.79
N ALA A 112 -1.42 -0.79 6.95
CA ALA A 112 -2.50 -0.74 5.97
C ALA A 112 -3.03 0.68 5.87
N GLY A 113 -3.72 1.00 4.80
CA GLY A 113 -4.37 2.27 4.61
C GLY A 113 -5.78 2.08 4.07
N TRP A 114 -6.72 2.88 4.56
CA TRP A 114 -8.05 2.94 4.00
C TRP A 114 -8.29 4.31 3.37
N ALA A 115 -8.74 4.29 2.12
CA ALA A 115 -9.10 5.49 1.38
C ALA A 115 -10.47 5.31 0.72
N ARG A 116 -11.24 6.39 0.69
CA ARG A 116 -12.52 6.46 0.01
C ARG A 116 -12.36 7.29 -1.26
N ILE A 117 -12.80 6.73 -2.38
CA ILE A 117 -12.76 7.39 -3.68
C ILE A 117 -14.18 7.58 -4.18
N VAL A 118 -14.51 8.80 -4.58
CA VAL A 118 -15.83 9.16 -5.10
C VAL A 118 -15.75 9.42 -6.61
N LYS A 119 -16.47 8.62 -7.37
CA LYS A 119 -16.59 8.75 -8.83
C LYS A 119 -18.05 8.81 -9.22
N ASN A 120 -18.50 9.93 -9.80
CA ASN A 120 -19.88 10.11 -10.29
C ASN A 120 -20.95 9.77 -9.22
N GLY A 121 -20.74 10.19 -7.99
CA GLY A 121 -21.63 9.94 -6.86
C GLY A 121 -21.59 8.50 -6.32
N ARG A 122 -20.71 7.65 -6.82
CA ARG A 122 -20.49 6.30 -6.31
C ARG A 122 -19.21 6.26 -5.49
N THR A 123 -19.27 5.60 -4.37
CA THR A 123 -18.15 5.44 -3.44
C THR A 123 -17.50 4.08 -3.60
N VAL A 124 -16.17 4.08 -3.68
CA VAL A 124 -15.34 2.88 -3.62
C VAL A 124 -14.38 3.03 -2.44
N ASN A 125 -14.40 2.07 -1.53
CA ASN A 125 -13.45 2.00 -0.43
C ASN A 125 -12.29 1.08 -0.84
N ILE A 126 -11.07 1.55 -0.67
CA ILE A 126 -9.86 0.79 -0.96
C ILE A 126 -9.09 0.66 0.35
N VAL A 127 -8.80 -0.58 0.72
CA VAL A 127 -7.94 -0.92 1.86
C VAL A 127 -6.68 -1.53 1.28
N THR A 128 -5.55 -0.86 1.48
CA THR A 128 -4.26 -1.38 1.04
C THR A 128 -3.73 -2.40 2.04
N LEU A 129 -3.12 -3.45 1.54
CA LEU A 129 -2.59 -4.55 2.33
C LEU A 129 -1.17 -4.89 1.90
N HIS A 130 -0.31 -5.11 2.87
CA HIS A 130 0.97 -5.79 2.70
C HIS A 130 1.22 -6.63 3.95
N LEU A 131 0.77 -7.87 3.90
CA LEU A 131 0.77 -8.75 5.06
C LEU A 131 2.14 -9.43 5.25
N TRP A 132 2.34 -10.03 6.40
CA TRP A 132 3.57 -10.77 6.72
C TRP A 132 3.91 -11.81 5.64
N PRO A 133 5.07 -11.72 4.99
CA PRO A 133 5.36 -12.52 3.79
C PRO A 133 5.89 -13.93 4.08
N GLN A 134 6.31 -14.21 5.32
CA GLN A 134 7.02 -15.43 5.66
C GLN A 134 6.08 -16.56 6.11
N ALA A 135 6.55 -17.81 6.03
CA ALA A 135 5.82 -18.96 6.54
C ALA A 135 5.83 -19.04 8.08
N TYR A 136 6.82 -18.43 8.74
CA TYR A 136 6.96 -18.38 10.20
C TYR A 136 6.36 -17.08 10.77
N ALA A 137 6.07 -17.07 12.07
CA ALA A 137 5.58 -15.88 12.76
C ALA A 137 6.65 -14.80 12.90
N TYR A 138 6.23 -13.55 12.96
CA TYR A 138 7.10 -12.35 13.01
C TYR A 138 8.14 -12.38 14.14
N ARG A 139 7.77 -12.91 15.30
CA ARG A 139 8.63 -12.96 16.50
C ARG A 139 8.99 -14.38 16.92
N ALA A 140 9.06 -15.30 15.96
CA ALA A 140 9.40 -16.69 16.26
C ALA A 140 10.81 -16.80 16.84
N THR A 141 10.94 -17.44 17.99
CA THR A 141 12.23 -17.76 18.61
C THR A 141 12.86 -19.00 17.99
N ASP A 142 12.05 -19.93 17.52
CA ASP A 142 12.43 -21.08 16.71
C ASP A 142 11.77 -20.94 15.32
N VAL A 143 12.52 -20.42 14.38
CA VAL A 143 12.04 -20.15 13.01
C VAL A 143 11.70 -21.45 12.28
N ALA A 144 12.45 -22.54 12.50
CA ALA A 144 12.20 -23.81 11.82
C ALA A 144 10.89 -24.44 12.29
N ALA A 145 10.69 -24.54 13.60
CA ALA A 145 9.45 -25.05 14.16
C ALA A 145 8.24 -24.20 13.79
N SER A 146 8.38 -22.88 13.82
CA SER A 146 7.32 -21.94 13.44
C SER A 146 6.95 -22.07 11.96
N ARG A 147 7.93 -22.29 11.07
CA ARG A 147 7.71 -22.54 9.64
C ARG A 147 6.97 -23.85 9.42
N ASP A 148 7.37 -24.91 10.11
CA ASP A 148 6.73 -26.24 9.99
C ASP A 148 5.28 -26.19 10.50
N ALA A 149 5.00 -25.36 11.49
CA ALA A 149 3.66 -25.10 12.01
C ALA A 149 2.82 -24.12 11.16
N HIS A 150 3.37 -23.55 10.09
CA HIS A 150 2.74 -22.54 9.23
C HIS A 150 2.20 -21.33 10.02
N GLU A 151 2.93 -20.86 11.03
CA GLU A 151 2.48 -19.75 11.87
C GLU A 151 2.33 -18.44 11.13
N GLY A 152 3.00 -18.25 9.99
CA GLY A 152 2.83 -17.10 9.13
C GLY A 152 1.39 -16.95 8.61
N ASP A 153 0.69 -18.06 8.32
CA ASP A 153 -0.71 -18.04 7.91
C ASP A 153 -1.62 -17.58 9.05
N ARG A 154 -1.34 -18.04 10.26
CA ARG A 154 -2.04 -17.61 11.47
C ARG A 154 -1.83 -16.10 11.68
N TYR A 155 -0.61 -15.63 11.51
CA TYR A 155 -0.27 -14.22 11.69
C TYR A 155 -0.99 -13.33 10.66
N ARG A 156 -0.95 -13.70 9.37
CA ARG A 156 -1.71 -12.99 8.32
C ARG A 156 -3.21 -12.94 8.59
N ARG A 157 -3.77 -14.02 9.15
CA ARG A 157 -5.19 -14.02 9.56
C ARG A 157 -5.46 -12.97 10.64
N MET A 158 -4.60 -12.89 11.66
CA MET A 158 -4.73 -11.88 12.72
C MET A 158 -4.63 -10.45 12.15
N GLU A 159 -3.73 -10.21 11.20
CA GLU A 159 -3.60 -8.93 10.52
C GLU A 159 -4.90 -8.56 9.78
N ILE A 160 -5.47 -9.48 9.00
CA ILE A 160 -6.70 -9.25 8.26
C ILE A 160 -7.88 -8.99 9.22
N GLU A 161 -8.01 -9.77 10.29
CA GLU A 161 -9.06 -9.59 11.29
C GLU A 161 -8.96 -8.21 11.94
N TYR A 162 -7.75 -7.78 12.30
CA TYR A 162 -7.51 -6.45 12.85
C TYR A 162 -7.87 -5.35 11.85
N ILE A 163 -7.38 -5.42 10.61
CA ILE A 163 -7.66 -4.43 9.57
C ILE A 163 -9.15 -4.36 9.26
N CYS A 164 -9.85 -5.49 9.16
CA CYS A 164 -11.28 -5.53 8.94
C CYS A 164 -12.07 -4.88 10.10
N SER A 165 -11.63 -5.09 11.34
CA SER A 165 -12.28 -4.49 12.52
C SER A 165 -12.16 -2.97 12.56
N HIS A 166 -11.11 -2.41 11.94
CA HIS A 166 -10.85 -0.97 11.86
C HIS A 166 -11.33 -0.34 10.53
N THR A 167 -11.85 -1.12 9.62
CA THR A 167 -12.35 -0.64 8.32
C THR A 167 -13.81 -1.04 8.10
N ILE A 168 -14.05 -2.19 7.52
CA ILE A 168 -15.40 -2.64 7.13
C ILE A 168 -16.36 -2.68 8.34
N ALA A 169 -15.91 -3.22 9.46
CA ALA A 169 -16.73 -3.37 10.64
C ALA A 169 -17.13 -2.04 11.32
N THR A 170 -16.41 -0.94 11.03
CA THR A 170 -16.74 0.38 11.57
C THR A 170 -17.89 1.08 10.82
N GLN A 171 -18.27 0.57 9.65
CA GLN A 171 -19.25 1.21 8.77
C GLN A 171 -20.61 0.51 8.89
N SER A 172 -21.62 1.23 9.35
CA SER A 172 -22.99 0.71 9.50
C SER A 172 -23.64 0.32 8.16
N ASP A 173 -23.20 0.91 7.07
CA ASP A 173 -23.69 0.71 5.71
C ASP A 173 -22.70 -0.04 4.80
N ALA A 174 -21.71 -0.72 5.39
CA ALA A 174 -20.64 -1.40 4.64
C ALA A 174 -21.19 -2.37 3.58
N GLY A 175 -22.29 -3.04 3.84
CA GLY A 175 -22.95 -3.93 2.88
C GLY A 175 -23.55 -3.24 1.64
N GLN A 176 -23.66 -1.92 1.65
CA GLN A 176 -24.16 -1.10 0.53
C GLN A 176 -23.04 -0.40 -0.23
N GLN A 177 -21.81 -0.53 0.22
CA GLN A 177 -20.64 0.10 -0.36
C GLN A 177 -19.75 -0.94 -1.06
N LEU A 178 -19.02 -0.50 -2.08
CA LEU A 178 -17.99 -1.33 -2.69
C LEU A 178 -16.69 -1.23 -1.86
N TRP A 179 -16.20 -2.37 -1.41
CA TRP A 179 -14.95 -2.52 -0.70
C TRP A 179 -13.97 -3.35 -1.51
N MET A 180 -12.73 -2.90 -1.58
CA MET A 180 -11.63 -3.60 -2.25
C MET A 180 -10.44 -3.64 -1.29
N MET A 181 -9.99 -4.84 -0.95
CA MET A 181 -8.80 -5.09 -0.14
C MET A 181 -7.68 -5.56 -1.06
N MET A 182 -6.56 -4.85 -1.08
CA MET A 182 -5.51 -5.05 -2.09
C MET A 182 -4.12 -4.88 -1.50
#